data_70975a20786d245cdc6846ebbcc85232
#
_entry.id   70975a20786d245cdc6846ebbcc85232
#
_cell.length_a   1.000
_cell.length_b   1.000
_cell.length_c   1.000
_cell.angle_alpha   90.00
_cell.angle_beta   90.00
_cell.angle_gamma   90.00
#
_symmetry.space_group_name_H-M   'P 1'
#
loop_
_entity.id
_entity.type
_entity.pdbx_description
1 polymer ?
#
loop_
_entity_poly.entity_id
_entity_poly.type
_entity_poly.pdbx_seq_one_letter_code
_entity_poly.pdbx_strand_id
1 'polypeptide(L)'
;MRKVSLIAAAVATAVTATSAFAVDFNGYMRAGTGISASGSGDLAINKNGIGRLGNENDNYSEFGFSEELKTGEQTWRVESMIASGAPGESGWEDSDFNVAQFAVKAKGVLADKDATLWAGKTYYQRKDIHITDFYFLNTSGTGGGIENLSVGDQKLSLALMTTRLPHLLGK
;
A
#
# COMPACT_ATOMS: atom_id res chain seq x y z
N MET A 1 -12.70 -10.79 -24.83
CA MET A 1 -12.55 -9.37 -24.49
C MET A 1 -13.82 -8.68 -23.96
N ARG A 2 -15.02 -9.28 -24.01
CA ARG A 2 -16.28 -8.66 -23.51
C ARG A 2 -16.55 -8.82 -22.01
N LYS A 3 -15.87 -9.73 -21.32
CA LYS A 3 -16.14 -10.02 -19.89
C LYS A 3 -15.43 -9.08 -18.91
N VAL A 4 -14.37 -8.43 -19.33
CA VAL A 4 -13.62 -7.47 -18.48
C VAL A 4 -14.37 -6.14 -18.36
N SER A 5 -15.14 -5.76 -19.41
CA SER A 5 -15.93 -4.52 -19.40
C SER A 5 -17.11 -4.55 -18.43
N LEU A 6 -17.64 -5.73 -18.10
CA LEU A 6 -18.79 -5.88 -17.19
C LEU A 6 -18.37 -5.69 -15.72
N ILE A 7 -17.15 -6.09 -15.35
CA ILE A 7 -16.63 -5.90 -13.99
C ILE A 7 -16.30 -4.42 -13.75
N ALA A 8 -15.69 -3.76 -14.74
CA ALA A 8 -15.40 -2.33 -14.66
C ALA A 8 -16.68 -1.47 -14.61
N ALA A 9 -17.72 -1.85 -15.34
CA ALA A 9 -19.01 -1.16 -15.31
C ALA A 9 -19.78 -1.36 -14.00
N ALA A 10 -19.67 -2.54 -13.36
CA ALA A 10 -20.30 -2.83 -12.07
C ALA A 10 -19.65 -2.04 -10.93
N VAL A 11 -18.33 -1.82 -10.98
CA VAL A 11 -17.60 -0.99 -10.00
C VAL A 11 -17.98 0.48 -10.16
N ALA A 12 -18.10 1.00 -11.38
CA ALA A 12 -18.48 2.38 -11.63
C ALA A 12 -19.92 2.70 -11.19
N THR A 13 -20.86 1.73 -11.30
CA THR A 13 -22.24 1.93 -10.85
C THR A 13 -22.43 1.83 -9.35
N ALA A 14 -21.57 1.10 -8.63
CA ALA A 14 -21.63 0.99 -7.17
C ALA A 14 -21.21 2.30 -6.48
N VAL A 15 -20.37 3.10 -7.10
CA VAL A 15 -19.88 4.39 -6.56
C VAL A 15 -20.94 5.51 -6.62
N THR A 16 -22.03 5.32 -7.37
CA THR A 16 -23.10 6.33 -7.50
C THR A 16 -24.24 6.17 -6.51
N ALA A 17 -24.22 5.18 -5.62
CA ALA A 17 -25.22 5.05 -4.56
C ALA A 17 -24.98 6.15 -3.50
N THR A 18 -25.85 7.14 -3.47
CA THR A 18 -25.85 8.32 -2.59
C THR A 18 -26.22 7.96 -1.14
N SER A 19 -25.32 7.33 -0.43
CA SER A 19 -25.32 7.36 1.03
C SER A 19 -24.05 8.09 1.47
N ALA A 20 -24.16 8.97 2.44
CA ALA A 20 -23.00 9.62 3.04
C ALA A 20 -22.20 8.54 3.79
N PHE A 21 -21.28 7.88 3.12
CA PHE A 21 -20.35 6.97 3.74
C PHE A 21 -19.20 7.77 4.34
N ALA A 22 -18.83 7.43 5.54
CA ALA A 22 -17.66 8.01 6.17
C ALA A 22 -16.43 7.32 5.57
N VAL A 23 -15.65 8.06 4.78
CA VAL A 23 -14.36 7.56 4.27
C VAL A 23 -13.41 7.41 5.46
N ASP A 24 -12.88 6.23 5.65
CA ASP A 24 -11.83 5.98 6.63
C ASP A 24 -10.53 6.64 6.17
N PHE A 25 -9.98 7.46 7.03
CA PHE A 25 -8.68 8.09 6.82
C PHE A 25 -7.64 7.43 7.73
N ASN A 26 -6.49 7.11 7.15
CA ASN A 26 -5.30 6.68 7.88
C ASN A 26 -4.07 7.33 7.28
N GLY A 27 -2.98 7.35 8.03
CA GLY A 27 -1.77 7.95 7.49
C GLY A 27 -0.56 7.70 8.39
N TYR A 28 0.58 8.03 7.83
CA TYR A 28 1.86 8.02 8.49
C TYR A 28 2.65 9.23 8.03
N MET A 29 3.33 9.90 8.94
CA MET A 29 4.29 10.92 8.57
C MET A 29 5.48 10.90 9.51
N ARG A 30 6.62 11.28 8.97
CA ARG A 30 7.83 11.57 9.73
C ARG A 30 8.55 12.77 9.13
N ALA A 31 9.23 13.49 9.97
CA ALA A 31 10.18 14.51 9.60
C ALA A 31 11.42 14.33 10.47
N GLY A 32 12.58 14.33 9.87
CA GLY A 32 13.83 14.12 10.58
C GLY A 32 14.95 14.95 10.00
N THR A 33 15.91 15.32 10.86
CA THR A 33 17.13 15.98 10.43
C THR A 33 18.34 15.28 11.04
N GLY A 34 19.37 15.06 10.23
CA GLY A 34 20.64 14.52 10.64
C GLY A 34 21.69 15.63 10.70
N ILE A 35 22.30 15.83 11.85
CA ILE A 35 23.34 16.85 12.04
C ILE A 35 24.66 16.16 12.30
N SER A 36 25.68 16.51 11.51
CA SER A 36 27.05 16.07 11.75
C SER A 36 27.65 16.78 12.98
N ALA A 37 28.22 16.02 13.90
CA ALA A 37 28.92 16.57 15.05
C ALA A 37 30.14 17.44 14.65
N SER A 38 30.69 17.27 13.45
CA SER A 38 31.74 18.08 12.88
C SER A 38 31.28 19.41 12.28
N GLY A 39 29.97 19.65 12.22
CA GLY A 39 29.40 20.85 11.60
C GLY A 39 29.48 20.86 10.07
N SER A 40 29.76 19.72 9.44
CA SER A 40 29.90 19.60 7.99
C SER A 40 28.58 19.46 7.23
N GLY A 41 27.46 19.78 7.86
CA GLY A 41 26.14 19.76 7.28
C GLY A 41 25.34 18.48 7.61
N ASP A 42 24.30 18.24 6.85
CA ASP A 42 23.38 17.13 7.03
C ASP A 42 24.04 15.76 6.82
N LEU A 43 23.66 14.83 7.66
CA LEU A 43 24.17 13.46 7.61
C LEU A 43 23.05 12.48 7.28
N ALA A 44 23.12 11.86 6.10
CA ALA A 44 22.30 10.71 5.76
C ALA A 44 23.11 9.42 5.94
N ILE A 45 22.59 8.50 6.73
CA ILE A 45 23.22 7.18 6.91
C ILE A 45 22.67 6.19 5.90
N ASN A 46 23.56 5.49 5.21
CA ASN A 46 23.17 4.42 4.30
C ASN A 46 22.55 3.26 5.08
N LYS A 47 21.30 2.97 4.77
CA LYS A 47 20.46 1.96 5.43
C LYS A 47 20.59 0.57 4.86
N ASN A 48 21.33 0.41 3.77
CA ASN A 48 21.41 -0.87 3.06
C ASN A 48 21.89 -1.99 3.98
N GLY A 49 21.03 -2.96 4.19
CA GLY A 49 21.30 -4.18 4.94
C GLY A 49 21.01 -4.13 6.44
N ILE A 50 20.80 -2.96 7.04
CA ILE A 50 20.51 -2.84 8.48
C ILE A 50 19.20 -2.13 8.80
N GLY A 51 18.50 -1.59 7.79
CA GLY A 51 17.27 -0.85 7.97
C GLY A 51 17.47 0.55 8.53
N ARG A 52 16.40 1.16 9.03
CA ARG A 52 16.42 2.47 9.68
C ARG A 52 16.78 2.35 11.15
N LEU A 53 17.62 3.22 11.62
CA LEU A 53 18.06 3.28 13.01
C LEU A 53 17.55 4.53 13.75
N GLY A 54 16.50 5.17 13.23
CA GLY A 54 15.88 6.36 13.84
C GLY A 54 16.60 7.67 13.56
N ASN A 55 17.58 7.68 12.68
CA ASN A 55 18.37 8.85 12.31
C ASN A 55 18.16 9.24 10.84
N GLU A 56 16.90 9.32 10.47
CA GLU A 56 16.49 9.69 9.13
C GLU A 56 16.61 11.20 8.93
N ASN A 57 17.33 11.59 7.89
CA ASN A 57 17.34 12.96 7.39
C ASN A 57 16.39 13.01 6.18
N ASP A 58 15.10 12.86 6.42
CA ASP A 58 14.07 12.94 5.38
C ASP A 58 12.72 13.38 5.96
N ASN A 59 11.87 13.85 5.07
CA ASN A 59 10.44 14.00 5.28
C ASN A 59 9.72 12.95 4.49
N TYR A 60 8.77 12.26 5.10
CA TYR A 60 7.95 11.25 4.43
C TYR A 60 6.53 11.27 4.96
N SER A 61 5.57 11.17 4.06
CA SER A 61 4.15 11.13 4.42
C SER A 61 3.38 10.14 3.56
N GLU A 62 2.40 9.51 4.18
CA GLU A 62 1.39 8.65 3.54
C GLU A 62 0.00 9.11 3.99
N PHE A 63 -0.92 9.25 3.05
CA PHE A 63 -2.32 9.57 3.29
C PHE A 63 -3.18 8.49 2.64
N GLY A 64 -3.78 7.67 3.47
CA GLY A 64 -4.62 6.55 3.07
C GLY A 64 -6.09 6.85 3.23
N PHE A 65 -6.88 6.44 2.27
CA PHE A 65 -8.32 6.56 2.25
C PHE A 65 -8.93 5.22 1.92
N SER A 66 -9.96 4.83 2.61
CA SER A 66 -10.69 3.62 2.26
C SER A 66 -12.18 3.77 2.52
N GLU A 67 -12.97 3.03 1.77
CA GLU A 67 -14.41 2.99 1.85
C GLU A 67 -14.89 1.57 1.69
N GLU A 68 -15.86 1.17 2.49
CA GLU A 68 -16.50 -0.13 2.43
C GLU A 68 -17.96 0.00 2.03
N LEU A 69 -18.35 -0.67 0.95
CA LEU A 69 -19.68 -0.69 0.39
C LEU A 69 -20.28 -2.08 0.54
N LYS A 70 -21.46 -2.17 1.14
CA LYS A 70 -22.22 -3.42 1.26
C LYS A 70 -23.33 -3.46 0.21
N THR A 71 -23.39 -4.54 -0.57
CA THR A 71 -24.42 -4.78 -1.56
C THR A 71 -24.95 -6.20 -1.39
N GLY A 72 -26.06 -6.35 -0.70
CA GLY A 72 -26.57 -7.65 -0.28
C GLY A 72 -25.58 -8.38 0.63
N GLU A 73 -25.17 -9.58 0.23
CA GLU A 73 -24.17 -10.38 0.97
C GLU A 73 -22.72 -10.05 0.60
N GLN A 74 -22.51 -9.13 -0.34
CA GLN A 74 -21.19 -8.76 -0.82
C GLN A 74 -20.69 -7.53 -0.10
N THR A 75 -19.41 -7.51 0.19
CA THR A 75 -18.69 -6.36 0.72
C THR A 75 -17.59 -5.97 -0.25
N TRP A 76 -17.62 -4.73 -0.69
CA TRP A 76 -16.64 -4.12 -1.58
C TRP A 76 -15.84 -3.10 -0.80
N ARG A 77 -14.53 -3.16 -0.88
CA ARG A 77 -13.66 -2.17 -0.26
C ARG A 77 -12.77 -1.55 -1.32
N VAL A 78 -12.78 -0.23 -1.38
CA VAL A 78 -11.85 0.56 -2.20
C VAL A 78 -10.82 1.16 -1.27
N GLU A 79 -9.56 0.99 -1.62
CA GLU A 79 -8.42 1.53 -0.85
C GLU A 79 -7.56 2.37 -1.78
N SER A 80 -7.13 3.53 -1.30
CA SER A 80 -6.16 4.38 -1.98
C SER A 80 -5.17 4.98 -0.99
N MET A 81 -3.95 5.21 -1.44
CA MET A 81 -2.94 5.89 -0.66
C MET A 81 -2.06 6.71 -1.58
N ILE A 82 -1.87 7.96 -1.21
CA ILE A 82 -0.84 8.81 -1.80
C ILE A 82 0.32 8.94 -0.82
N ALA A 83 1.53 8.99 -1.34
CA ALA A 83 2.74 9.12 -0.55
C ALA A 83 3.68 10.13 -1.18
N SER A 84 4.39 10.84 -0.34
CA SER A 84 5.42 11.77 -0.74
C SER A 84 6.65 11.61 0.14
N GLY A 85 7.82 11.80 -0.41
CA GLY A 85 9.08 11.75 0.33
C GLY A 85 10.11 12.67 -0.27
N ALA A 86 10.75 13.46 0.58
CA ALA A 86 11.84 14.33 0.21
C ALA A 86 13.04 14.08 1.10
N PRO A 87 14.27 14.08 0.55
CA PRO A 87 15.47 14.00 1.38
C PRO A 87 15.63 15.31 2.17
N GLY A 88 15.94 15.17 3.42
CA GLY A 88 16.62 16.00 4.36
C GLY A 88 16.44 17.49 4.45
N GLU A 89 15.39 18.08 4.00
CA GLU A 89 15.27 19.52 4.08
C GLU A 89 14.12 19.96 4.99
N SER A 90 14.26 21.12 5.57
CA SER A 90 13.16 21.81 6.25
C SER A 90 12.74 23.00 5.40
N GLY A 91 11.51 23.03 4.95
CA GLY A 91 10.98 24.15 4.18
C GLY A 91 9.97 23.71 3.13
N TRP A 92 9.94 24.39 2.01
CA TRP A 92 9.12 24.06 0.85
C TRP A 92 9.88 23.05 -0.03
N GLU A 93 9.75 21.76 0.28
CA GLU A 93 10.35 20.72 -0.53
C GLU A 93 9.53 20.49 -1.80
N ASP A 94 10.20 20.49 -2.93
CA ASP A 94 9.66 20.01 -4.19
C ASP A 94 9.60 18.48 -4.18
N SER A 95 8.57 17.91 -3.58
CA SER A 95 8.37 16.47 -3.56
C SER A 95 7.11 16.07 -4.31
N ASP A 96 7.26 15.12 -5.21
CA ASP A 96 6.14 14.57 -5.96
C ASP A 96 5.28 13.64 -5.07
N PHE A 97 3.98 13.75 -5.23
CA PHE A 97 3.06 12.76 -4.70
C PHE A 97 2.96 11.56 -5.66
N ASN A 98 3.09 10.38 -5.10
CA ASN A 98 2.95 9.12 -5.82
C ASN A 98 1.73 8.36 -5.32
N VAL A 99 1.02 7.68 -6.21
CA VAL A 99 0.01 6.70 -5.82
C VAL A 99 0.73 5.47 -5.28
N ALA A 100 0.76 5.34 -3.97
CA ALA A 100 1.40 4.20 -3.29
C ALA A 100 0.52 2.96 -3.32
N GLN A 101 -0.80 3.12 -3.14
CA GLN A 101 -1.79 2.06 -3.22
C GLN A 101 -3.04 2.55 -3.94
N PHE A 102 -3.65 1.67 -4.71
CA PHE A 102 -4.99 1.81 -5.26
C PHE A 102 -5.52 0.42 -5.59
N ALA A 103 -6.42 -0.09 -4.78
CA ALA A 103 -6.91 -1.45 -4.88
C ALA A 103 -8.40 -1.55 -4.56
N VAL A 104 -9.03 -2.56 -5.14
CA VAL A 104 -10.41 -2.95 -4.84
C VAL A 104 -10.39 -4.37 -4.31
N LYS A 105 -11.13 -4.60 -3.24
CA LYS A 105 -11.34 -5.91 -2.61
C LYS A 105 -12.83 -6.24 -2.62
N ALA A 106 -13.16 -7.50 -2.89
CA ALA A 106 -14.53 -7.98 -2.94
C ALA A 106 -14.67 -9.29 -2.16
N LYS A 107 -15.43 -9.25 -1.07
CA LYS A 107 -15.77 -10.40 -0.24
C LYS A 107 -17.22 -10.82 -0.50
N GLY A 108 -17.51 -12.11 -0.39
CA GLY A 108 -18.86 -12.64 -0.58
C GLY A 108 -19.28 -12.84 -2.04
N VAL A 109 -18.38 -12.59 -3.01
CA VAL A 109 -18.65 -12.76 -4.45
C VAL A 109 -18.45 -14.19 -4.94
N LEU A 110 -17.76 -15.01 -4.18
CA LEU A 110 -17.51 -16.42 -4.46
C LEU A 110 -18.47 -17.31 -3.64
N ALA A 111 -18.50 -18.60 -3.97
CA ALA A 111 -19.22 -19.60 -3.17
C ALA A 111 -18.67 -19.67 -1.75
N ASP A 112 -17.35 -19.60 -1.59
CA ASP A 112 -16.71 -19.39 -0.29
C ASP A 112 -16.85 -17.91 0.12
N LYS A 113 -17.74 -17.66 1.08
CA LYS A 113 -18.07 -16.32 1.56
C LYS A 113 -16.93 -15.66 2.37
N ASP A 114 -15.98 -16.44 2.84
CA ASP A 114 -14.80 -15.93 3.54
C ASP A 114 -13.72 -15.44 2.59
N ALA A 115 -13.70 -16.00 1.39
CA ALA A 115 -12.72 -15.63 0.38
C ALA A 115 -12.91 -14.20 -0.10
N THR A 116 -11.80 -13.51 -0.29
CA THR A 116 -11.75 -12.14 -0.79
C THR A 116 -10.96 -12.10 -2.10
N LEU A 117 -11.59 -11.64 -3.17
CA LEU A 117 -10.89 -11.29 -4.40
C LEU A 117 -10.35 -9.86 -4.27
N TRP A 118 -9.20 -9.61 -4.85
CA TRP A 118 -8.66 -8.25 -4.91
C TRP A 118 -7.90 -8.01 -6.21
N ALA A 119 -7.82 -6.74 -6.59
CA ALA A 119 -7.03 -6.29 -7.73
C ALA A 119 -6.60 -4.84 -7.52
N GLY A 120 -5.38 -4.52 -7.96
CA GLY A 120 -4.84 -3.16 -7.89
C GLY A 120 -3.38 -3.12 -7.47
N LYS A 121 -2.95 -1.93 -7.06
CA LYS A 121 -1.62 -1.69 -6.49
C LYS A 121 -1.73 -1.66 -4.97
N THR A 122 -1.00 -2.50 -4.29
CA THR A 122 -1.10 -2.62 -2.83
C THR A 122 0.22 -2.98 -2.17
N TYR A 123 0.35 -2.65 -0.90
CA TYR A 123 1.42 -3.14 -0.02
C TYR A 123 1.08 -4.57 0.39
N TYR A 124 1.59 -5.54 -0.38
CA TYR A 124 1.26 -6.94 -0.19
C TYR A 124 2.37 -7.71 0.50
N GLN A 125 1.98 -8.48 1.55
CA GLN A 125 2.92 -9.29 2.34
C GLN A 125 4.18 -8.52 2.76
N ARG A 126 3.99 -7.31 3.30
CA ARG A 126 5.08 -6.55 3.91
C ARG A 126 5.31 -7.08 5.33
N LYS A 127 6.48 -7.65 5.55
CA LYS A 127 6.93 -8.14 6.85
C LYS A 127 8.22 -7.43 7.22
N ASP A 128 8.22 -6.74 8.34
CA ASP A 128 9.35 -5.94 8.76
C ASP A 128 9.86 -6.30 10.16
N ILE A 129 11.08 -5.87 10.45
CA ILE A 129 11.64 -5.81 11.78
C ILE A 129 11.42 -4.38 12.27
N HIS A 130 10.34 -4.15 13.00
CA HIS A 130 9.85 -2.82 13.36
C HIS A 130 10.89 -1.90 13.99
N ILE A 131 11.78 -2.44 14.82
CA ILE A 131 12.81 -1.65 15.47
C ILE A 131 13.81 -1.00 14.51
N THR A 132 14.00 -1.58 13.34
CA THR A 132 14.89 -1.06 12.29
C THR A 132 14.13 -0.66 11.02
N ASP A 133 12.83 -0.86 10.99
CA ASP A 133 11.98 -0.65 9.80
C ASP A 133 12.56 -1.32 8.54
N PHE A 134 13.05 -2.53 8.72
CA PHE A 134 13.65 -3.35 7.67
C PHE A 134 12.65 -4.41 7.19
N TYR A 135 12.24 -4.31 5.94
CA TYR A 135 11.33 -5.27 5.33
C TYR A 135 12.09 -6.48 4.82
N PHE A 136 12.05 -7.59 5.57
CA PHE A 136 12.65 -8.86 5.15
C PHE A 136 11.78 -9.62 4.12
N LEU A 137 10.52 -9.26 3.99
CA LEU A 137 9.62 -9.70 2.92
C LEU A 137 8.79 -8.50 2.48
N ASN A 138 8.78 -8.22 1.19
CA ASN A 138 7.95 -7.16 0.60
C ASN A 138 7.63 -7.55 -0.84
N THR A 139 6.39 -7.96 -1.07
CA THR A 139 5.88 -8.31 -2.40
C THR A 139 4.89 -7.25 -2.92
N SER A 140 5.01 -6.02 -2.42
CA SER A 140 4.18 -4.89 -2.85
C SER A 140 4.31 -4.62 -4.34
N GLY A 141 3.21 -4.27 -4.97
CA GLY A 141 3.19 -3.99 -6.40
C GLY A 141 1.77 -3.91 -6.95
N THR A 142 1.66 -4.03 -8.26
CA THR A 142 0.37 -4.10 -8.95
C THR A 142 0.06 -5.56 -9.25
N GLY A 143 -1.16 -5.98 -8.96
CA GLY A 143 -1.55 -7.37 -9.19
C GLY A 143 -2.99 -7.65 -8.83
N GLY A 144 -3.24 -8.90 -8.54
CA GLY A 144 -4.53 -9.38 -8.09
C GLY A 144 -4.42 -10.78 -7.49
N GLY A 145 -5.41 -11.15 -6.73
CA GLY A 145 -5.38 -12.44 -6.07
C GLY A 145 -6.68 -12.78 -5.35
N ILE A 146 -6.60 -13.92 -4.69
CA ILE A 146 -7.62 -14.41 -3.78
C ILE A 146 -7.00 -14.61 -2.41
N GLU A 147 -7.67 -14.17 -1.37
CA GLU A 147 -7.26 -14.34 0.02
C GLU A 147 -8.32 -15.12 0.78
N ASN A 148 -7.88 -15.85 1.80
CA ASN A 148 -8.73 -16.60 2.72
C ASN A 148 -9.63 -17.65 2.07
N LEU A 149 -9.23 -18.22 0.93
CA LEU A 149 -9.94 -19.35 0.33
C LEU A 149 -9.89 -20.57 1.26
N SER A 150 -11.03 -21.13 1.62
CA SER A 150 -11.12 -22.29 2.50
C SER A 150 -10.68 -23.56 1.78
N VAL A 151 -9.71 -24.26 2.34
CA VAL A 151 -9.24 -25.58 1.87
C VAL A 151 -9.14 -26.49 3.09
N GLY A 152 -10.21 -27.24 3.35
CA GLY A 152 -10.37 -27.95 4.61
C GLY A 152 -10.35 -26.98 5.80
N ASP A 153 -9.53 -27.25 6.79
CA ASP A 153 -9.35 -26.40 7.97
C ASP A 153 -8.33 -25.26 7.77
N GLN A 154 -7.79 -25.14 6.56
CA GLN A 154 -6.77 -24.15 6.23
C GLN A 154 -7.36 -23.00 5.39
N LYS A 155 -6.69 -21.87 5.41
CA LYS A 155 -6.97 -20.72 4.53
C LYS A 155 -5.82 -20.54 3.56
N LEU A 156 -6.13 -20.58 2.27
CA LEU A 156 -5.17 -20.38 1.18
C LEU A 156 -5.29 -18.97 0.62
N SER A 157 -4.15 -18.33 0.39
CA SER A 157 -4.08 -17.06 -0.35
C SER A 157 -3.12 -17.20 -1.53
N LEU A 158 -3.56 -16.76 -2.69
CA LEU A 158 -2.78 -16.77 -3.93
C LEU A 158 -2.82 -15.37 -4.56
N ALA A 159 -1.68 -14.88 -4.97
CA ALA A 159 -1.58 -13.60 -5.65
C ALA A 159 -0.57 -13.64 -6.80
N LEU A 160 -0.88 -12.93 -7.87
CA LEU A 160 0.04 -12.63 -8.95
C LEU A 160 0.36 -11.15 -8.89
N MET A 161 1.64 -10.83 -8.68
CA MET A 161 2.13 -9.48 -8.47
C MET A 161 3.20 -9.12 -9.49
N THR A 162 3.12 -7.89 -10.01
CA THR A 162 4.24 -7.25 -10.70
C THR A 162 4.99 -6.42 -9.67
N THR A 163 6.15 -6.90 -9.25
CA THR A 163 7.02 -6.18 -8.32
C THR A 163 8.18 -5.55 -9.09
N ARG A 164 8.60 -4.34 -8.71
CA ARG A 164 9.91 -3.87 -9.12
C ARG A 164 10.94 -4.65 -8.31
N LEU A 165 11.72 -5.49 -8.96
CA LEU A 165 12.94 -5.99 -8.37
C LEU A 165 13.81 -4.77 -8.04
N PRO A 166 14.31 -4.62 -6.79
CA PRO A 166 15.33 -3.62 -6.53
C PRO A 166 16.44 -3.88 -7.54
N HIS A 167 16.93 -2.81 -8.17
CA HIS A 167 18.07 -2.90 -9.07
C HIS A 167 19.27 -3.47 -8.31
N LEU A 168 19.44 -4.79 -8.39
CA LEU A 168 20.64 -5.51 -7.91
C LEU A 168 21.83 -5.36 -8.85
N LEU A 169 21.69 -4.56 -9.88
CA LEU A 169 22.78 -4.25 -10.80
C LEU A 169 23.04 -2.75 -10.71
N GLY A 170 24.10 -2.43 -9.97
CA GLY A 170 24.64 -1.09 -9.92
C GLY A 170 24.96 -0.55 -11.32
N LYS A 171 24.73 0.73 -11.48
CA LYS A 171 25.54 1.55 -12.40
C LYS A 171 26.69 2.14 -11.61
#